data_96b459a0c775da23bac6ca6b50248ac2
#
_entry.id   96b459a0c775da23bac6ca6b50248ac2
#
_cell.length_a   1.000
_cell.length_b   1.000
_cell.length_c   1.000
_cell.angle_alpha   90.00
_cell.angle_beta   90.00
_cell.angle_gamma   90.00
#
_symmetry.space_group_name_H-M   'P 1'
#
loop_
_entity.id
_entity.type
_entity.pdbx_description
1 polymer ?
#
loop_
_entity_poly.entity_id
_entity_poly.type
_entity_poly.pdbx_seq_one_letter_code
_entity_poly.pdbx_strand_id
1 'polypeptide(L)'
;MGGHARGSGEDGLRTMASQLKSSTTNRRWRWFANHLATAAAVGATILVIAPLVAIFLDLVYKGASSLNLDFFTKTPAPVGEMGGGMVNAIVGSGVLLMLASAMGVPVGIAAGIYLSEFGRGTKLSNLVRFTADVLNGVPSIVMGIAAYSLIVAPEKTFSAFAGGVALGIMMIPTVARTTEEMLLMVPHSIREAALGLGVPNWRSVLSITLKTALPGVITGCMLAFARVAGETAPLLFTAFGNPFVSTALNQPIEALPLQIYVYALSPYDEWHRLAWAGSLVLIVLIVVAVALVRFVTTRGVLKGAS
;
A
#
# COMPACT_ATOMS: atom_id res chain seq x y z
N MET A 1 6.34 -83.05 19.67
CA MET A 1 6.79 -81.64 19.61
C MET A 1 6.28 -81.05 18.31
N GLY A 2 5.21 -80.35 18.36
CA GLY A 2 4.60 -79.73 17.16
C GLY A 2 3.35 -78.95 17.51
N GLY A 3 3.49 -77.71 18.03
CA GLY A 3 2.30 -76.96 18.43
C GLY A 3 2.54 -75.47 18.82
N HIS A 4 3.35 -74.76 18.06
CA HIS A 4 3.50 -73.31 18.41
C HIS A 4 3.75 -72.39 17.21
N ALA A 5 3.33 -72.71 15.99
CA ALA A 5 3.60 -71.84 14.84
C ALA A 5 2.36 -71.26 14.12
N ARG A 6 1.13 -71.42 14.63
CA ARG A 6 -0.10 -70.91 13.96
C ARG A 6 -0.72 -69.68 14.54
N GLY A 7 -0.31 -69.22 15.74
CA GLY A 7 -0.92 -68.08 16.42
C GLY A 7 -0.45 -66.68 15.95
N SER A 8 0.80 -66.57 15.48
CA SER A 8 1.41 -65.26 15.18
C SER A 8 0.90 -64.58 13.89
N GLY A 9 0.41 -65.36 12.92
CA GLY A 9 -0.10 -64.83 11.64
C GLY A 9 -1.52 -64.25 11.75
N GLU A 10 -2.37 -64.88 12.57
CA GLU A 10 -3.76 -64.38 12.74
C GLU A 10 -3.84 -63.11 13.58
N ASP A 11 -2.98 -62.95 14.58
CA ASP A 11 -2.93 -61.71 15.38
C ASP A 11 -2.35 -60.55 14.57
N GLY A 12 -1.40 -60.77 13.68
CA GLY A 12 -0.88 -59.78 12.72
C GLY A 12 -1.96 -59.29 11.74
N LEU A 13 -2.75 -60.21 11.21
CA LEU A 13 -3.86 -59.86 10.29
C LEU A 13 -5.00 -59.13 10.98
N ARG A 14 -5.33 -59.50 12.21
CA ARG A 14 -6.35 -58.77 13.02
C ARG A 14 -5.91 -57.36 13.39
N THR A 15 -4.64 -57.17 13.72
CA THR A 15 -4.08 -55.84 14.02
C THR A 15 -4.05 -54.95 12.77
N MET A 16 -3.63 -55.49 11.61
CA MET A 16 -3.70 -54.77 10.33
C MET A 16 -5.14 -54.43 9.94
N ALA A 17 -6.08 -55.35 10.08
CA ALA A 17 -7.50 -55.10 9.79
C ALA A 17 -8.12 -54.04 10.71
N SER A 18 -7.72 -54.00 11.98
CA SER A 18 -8.17 -52.97 12.92
C SER A 18 -7.57 -51.61 12.61
N GLN A 19 -6.32 -51.53 12.19
CA GLN A 19 -5.67 -50.28 11.75
C GLN A 19 -6.28 -49.74 10.44
N LEU A 20 -6.60 -50.63 9.48
CA LEU A 20 -7.28 -50.25 8.24
C LEU A 20 -8.72 -49.76 8.48
N LYS A 21 -9.42 -50.35 9.45
CA LYS A 21 -10.78 -49.93 9.81
C LYS A 21 -10.84 -48.59 10.55
N SER A 22 -9.84 -48.26 11.37
CA SER A 22 -9.70 -46.97 12.03
C SER A 22 -9.34 -45.85 11.03
N SER A 23 -8.59 -46.17 9.96
CA SER A 23 -8.20 -45.21 8.94
C SER A 23 -9.38 -44.75 8.04
N THR A 24 -10.38 -45.61 7.80
CA THR A 24 -11.55 -45.29 6.94
C THR A 24 -12.57 -44.42 7.63
N THR A 25 -12.79 -44.59 8.95
CA THR A 25 -13.69 -43.73 9.73
C THR A 25 -13.10 -42.30 9.87
N ASN A 26 -11.79 -42.23 10.08
CA ASN A 26 -11.05 -40.95 10.14
C ASN A 26 -11.06 -40.22 8.78
N ARG A 27 -11.10 -40.95 7.67
CA ARG A 27 -11.11 -40.35 6.31
C ARG A 27 -12.43 -39.65 5.98
N ARG A 28 -13.60 -40.19 6.37
CA ARG A 28 -14.91 -39.55 6.17
C ARG A 28 -15.05 -38.29 7.02
N TRP A 29 -14.65 -38.34 8.28
CA TRP A 29 -14.65 -37.19 9.17
C TRP A 29 -13.71 -36.09 8.68
N ARG A 30 -12.51 -36.44 8.26
CA ARG A 30 -11.55 -35.48 7.67
C ARG A 30 -12.06 -34.87 6.37
N TRP A 31 -12.73 -35.66 5.54
CA TRP A 31 -13.37 -35.17 4.32
C TRP A 31 -14.48 -34.17 4.64
N PHE A 32 -15.37 -34.50 5.56
CA PHE A 32 -16.43 -33.61 6.02
C PHE A 32 -15.87 -32.33 6.67
N ALA A 33 -14.94 -32.45 7.59
CA ALA A 33 -14.28 -31.33 8.24
C ALA A 33 -13.56 -30.41 7.22
N ASN A 34 -12.92 -30.99 6.21
CA ASN A 34 -12.26 -30.22 5.15
C ASN A 34 -13.27 -29.45 4.29
N HIS A 35 -14.39 -30.06 3.91
CA HIS A 35 -15.43 -29.35 3.16
C HIS A 35 -16.10 -28.26 3.99
N LEU A 36 -16.34 -28.51 5.27
CA LEU A 36 -16.87 -27.51 6.18
C LEU A 36 -15.88 -26.34 6.34
N ALA A 37 -14.59 -26.62 6.52
CA ALA A 37 -13.56 -25.59 6.58
C ALA A 37 -13.44 -24.79 5.28
N THR A 38 -13.52 -25.48 4.13
CA THR A 38 -13.52 -24.80 2.81
C THR A 38 -14.77 -23.94 2.64
N ALA A 39 -15.96 -24.44 2.99
CA ALA A 39 -17.20 -23.67 2.92
C ALA A 39 -17.16 -22.46 3.86
N ALA A 40 -16.64 -22.62 5.07
CA ALA A 40 -16.44 -21.53 6.01
C ALA A 40 -15.44 -20.47 5.47
N ALA A 41 -14.34 -20.92 4.86
CA ALA A 41 -13.36 -20.01 4.25
C ALA A 41 -13.96 -19.24 3.05
N VAL A 42 -14.72 -19.92 2.19
CA VAL A 42 -15.43 -19.28 1.07
C VAL A 42 -16.49 -18.31 1.59
N GLY A 43 -17.29 -18.72 2.59
CA GLY A 43 -18.28 -17.86 3.22
C GLY A 43 -17.67 -16.60 3.85
N ALA A 44 -16.56 -16.77 4.58
CA ALA A 44 -15.79 -15.63 5.14
C ALA A 44 -15.26 -14.70 4.03
N THR A 45 -14.75 -15.27 2.94
CA THR A 45 -14.28 -14.49 1.79
C THR A 45 -15.40 -13.67 1.15
N ILE A 46 -16.58 -14.28 0.92
CA ILE A 46 -17.75 -13.58 0.39
C ILE A 46 -18.20 -12.49 1.36
N LEU A 47 -18.24 -12.76 2.66
CA LEU A 47 -18.64 -11.80 3.70
C LEU A 47 -17.76 -10.55 3.69
N VAL A 48 -16.46 -10.70 3.42
CA VAL A 48 -15.51 -9.57 3.35
C VAL A 48 -15.61 -8.84 2.01
N ILE A 49 -15.73 -9.57 0.90
CA ILE A 49 -15.73 -8.97 -0.44
C ILE A 49 -17.07 -8.31 -0.78
N ALA A 50 -18.21 -8.87 -0.36
CA ALA A 50 -19.53 -8.36 -0.73
C ALA A 50 -19.74 -6.88 -0.32
N PRO A 51 -19.45 -6.43 0.92
CA PRO A 51 -19.55 -5.03 1.27
C PRO A 51 -18.61 -4.12 0.45
N LEU A 52 -17.39 -4.59 0.15
CA LEU A 52 -16.44 -3.84 -0.67
C LEU A 52 -16.99 -3.61 -2.08
N VAL A 53 -17.52 -4.66 -2.70
CA VAL A 53 -18.14 -4.57 -4.03
C VAL A 53 -19.37 -3.67 -3.99
N ALA A 54 -20.23 -3.81 -2.97
CA ALA A 54 -21.41 -2.97 -2.82
C ALA A 54 -21.06 -1.48 -2.71
N ILE A 55 -20.07 -1.13 -1.86
CA ILE A 55 -19.58 0.25 -1.71
C ILE A 55 -19.01 0.76 -3.03
N PHE A 56 -18.23 -0.07 -3.73
CA PHE A 56 -17.64 0.31 -5.01
C PHE A 56 -18.69 0.56 -6.09
N LEU A 57 -19.73 -0.29 -6.18
CA LEU A 57 -20.83 -0.10 -7.12
C LEU A 57 -21.65 1.16 -6.81
N ASP A 58 -21.94 1.42 -5.53
CA ASP A 58 -22.63 2.64 -5.10
C ASP A 58 -21.80 3.89 -5.41
N LEU A 59 -20.49 3.83 -5.16
CA LEU A 59 -19.56 4.88 -5.51
C LEU A 59 -19.53 5.16 -7.03
N VAL A 60 -19.47 4.13 -7.86
CA VAL A 60 -19.48 4.30 -9.32
C VAL A 60 -20.81 4.88 -9.77
N TYR A 61 -21.94 4.40 -9.25
CA TYR A 61 -23.26 4.87 -9.63
C TYR A 61 -23.50 6.35 -9.27
N LYS A 62 -23.24 6.72 -8.01
CA LYS A 62 -23.43 8.10 -7.52
C LYS A 62 -22.34 9.04 -8.02
N GLY A 63 -21.09 8.57 -8.07
CA GLY A 63 -19.97 9.37 -8.53
C GLY A 63 -20.06 9.71 -10.02
N ALA A 64 -20.37 8.72 -10.88
CA ALA A 64 -20.47 8.95 -12.31
C ALA A 64 -21.63 9.89 -12.68
N SER A 65 -22.77 9.79 -11.97
CA SER A 65 -23.91 10.68 -12.21
C SER A 65 -23.63 12.16 -11.87
N SER A 66 -22.62 12.40 -11.06
CA SER A 66 -22.24 13.74 -10.58
C SER A 66 -21.04 14.36 -11.30
N LEU A 67 -20.38 13.58 -12.20
CA LEU A 67 -19.27 14.08 -12.99
C LEU A 67 -19.73 14.90 -14.18
N ASN A 68 -19.12 16.09 -14.30
CA ASN A 68 -19.26 16.99 -15.45
C ASN A 68 -17.92 17.67 -15.75
N LEU A 69 -17.83 18.44 -16.84
CA LEU A 69 -16.60 19.17 -17.19
C LEU A 69 -16.25 20.23 -16.14
N ASP A 70 -17.25 20.84 -15.52
CA ASP A 70 -17.06 21.86 -14.49
C ASP A 70 -16.31 21.30 -13.28
N PHE A 71 -16.52 20.01 -12.94
CA PHE A 71 -15.80 19.33 -11.88
C PHE A 71 -14.28 19.41 -12.03
N PHE A 72 -13.77 19.30 -13.26
CA PHE A 72 -12.33 19.30 -13.58
C PHE A 72 -11.75 20.67 -13.88
N THR A 73 -12.59 21.67 -14.12
CA THR A 73 -12.14 22.99 -14.61
C THR A 73 -12.43 24.14 -13.66
N LYS A 74 -13.44 23.97 -12.79
CA LYS A 74 -13.84 25.03 -11.84
C LYS A 74 -13.32 24.76 -10.43
N THR A 75 -13.16 25.82 -9.68
CA THR A 75 -12.95 25.79 -8.23
C THR A 75 -14.27 25.57 -7.50
N PRO A 76 -14.25 25.28 -6.19
CA PRO A 76 -15.46 25.20 -5.36
C PRO A 76 -16.36 26.41 -5.53
N ALA A 77 -17.68 26.18 -5.66
CA ALA A 77 -18.66 27.26 -5.58
C ALA A 77 -18.86 27.71 -4.11
N PRO A 78 -19.26 28.98 -3.89
CA PRO A 78 -19.65 29.46 -2.58
C PRO A 78 -20.74 28.59 -1.93
N VAL A 79 -20.77 28.61 -0.59
CA VAL A 79 -21.76 27.86 0.18
C VAL A 79 -23.18 28.21 -0.22
N GLY A 80 -23.99 27.21 -0.60
CA GLY A 80 -25.39 27.40 -1.01
C GLY A 80 -25.60 27.67 -2.49
N GLU A 81 -24.55 27.80 -3.28
CA GLU A 81 -24.62 27.89 -4.73
C GLU A 81 -24.50 26.51 -5.41
N MET A 82 -25.24 26.36 -6.51
CA MET A 82 -25.16 25.14 -7.33
C MET A 82 -23.92 25.19 -8.24
N GLY A 83 -23.30 24.01 -8.47
CA GLY A 83 -22.17 23.89 -9.38
C GLY A 83 -20.81 23.94 -8.67
N GLY A 84 -19.78 24.48 -9.36
CA GLY A 84 -18.40 24.41 -8.91
C GLY A 84 -17.74 23.09 -9.27
N GLY A 85 -16.47 22.95 -8.86
CA GLY A 85 -15.65 21.77 -9.14
C GLY A 85 -14.61 21.53 -8.06
N MET A 86 -13.65 20.65 -8.36
CA MET A 86 -12.58 20.26 -7.44
C MET A 86 -11.19 20.36 -8.08
N VAL A 87 -11.00 21.25 -9.07
CA VAL A 87 -9.70 21.42 -9.76
C VAL A 87 -8.58 21.78 -8.77
N ASN A 88 -8.88 22.61 -7.76
CA ASN A 88 -7.93 22.97 -6.69
C ASN A 88 -7.43 21.73 -5.94
N ALA A 89 -8.34 20.82 -5.58
CA ALA A 89 -8.01 19.59 -4.85
C ALA A 89 -7.26 18.55 -5.74
N ILE A 90 -7.62 18.47 -7.02
CA ILE A 90 -6.91 17.60 -7.98
C ILE A 90 -5.46 18.07 -8.13
N VAL A 91 -5.26 19.35 -8.39
CA VAL A 91 -3.91 19.93 -8.54
C VAL A 91 -3.13 19.82 -7.24
N GLY A 92 -3.75 20.15 -6.13
CA GLY A 92 -3.09 20.10 -4.82
C GLY A 92 -2.74 18.68 -4.39
N SER A 93 -3.58 17.68 -4.64
CA SER A 93 -3.22 16.27 -4.44
C SER A 93 -1.99 15.87 -5.26
N GLY A 94 -1.92 16.31 -6.53
CA GLY A 94 -0.76 16.09 -7.38
C GLY A 94 0.52 16.68 -6.79
N VAL A 95 0.47 17.93 -6.31
CA VAL A 95 1.63 18.60 -5.68
C VAL A 95 2.07 17.87 -4.40
N LEU A 96 1.12 17.54 -3.52
CA LEU A 96 1.41 16.86 -2.26
C LEU A 96 2.02 15.47 -2.48
N LEU A 97 1.47 14.70 -3.43
CA LEU A 97 1.98 13.37 -3.75
C LEU A 97 3.35 13.41 -4.44
N MET A 98 3.61 14.40 -5.28
CA MET A 98 4.96 14.60 -5.84
C MET A 98 5.97 14.93 -4.75
N LEU A 99 5.66 15.84 -3.82
CA LEU A 99 6.53 16.17 -2.70
C LEU A 99 6.79 14.94 -1.80
N ALA A 100 5.72 14.25 -1.42
CA ALA A 100 5.82 13.04 -0.59
C ALA A 100 6.68 11.97 -1.26
N SER A 101 6.47 11.73 -2.56
CA SER A 101 7.23 10.75 -3.33
C SER A 101 8.68 11.15 -3.53
N ALA A 102 8.95 12.44 -3.80
CA ALA A 102 10.32 12.95 -3.97
C ALA A 102 11.16 12.80 -2.70
N MET A 103 10.55 12.82 -1.53
CA MET A 103 11.22 12.61 -0.24
C MET A 103 11.16 11.14 0.20
N GLY A 104 9.98 10.54 0.20
CA GLY A 104 9.72 9.23 0.79
C GLY A 104 10.33 8.07 0.00
N VAL A 105 10.26 8.13 -1.33
CA VAL A 105 10.75 7.03 -2.18
C VAL A 105 12.28 6.92 -2.15
N PRO A 106 13.09 7.97 -2.39
CA PRO A 106 14.54 7.84 -2.35
C PRO A 106 15.07 7.44 -0.99
N VAL A 107 14.54 8.03 0.09
CA VAL A 107 14.95 7.71 1.46
C VAL A 107 14.57 6.27 1.82
N GLY A 108 13.35 5.85 1.48
CA GLY A 108 12.89 4.49 1.72
C GLY A 108 13.70 3.44 0.96
N ILE A 109 14.00 3.68 -0.34
CA ILE A 109 14.86 2.77 -1.13
C ILE A 109 16.27 2.71 -0.53
N ALA A 110 16.86 3.84 -0.18
CA ALA A 110 18.21 3.88 0.44
C ALA A 110 18.23 3.11 1.76
N ALA A 111 17.21 3.28 2.61
CA ALA A 111 17.06 2.53 3.85
C ALA A 111 16.91 1.02 3.59
N GLY A 112 16.07 0.61 2.64
CA GLY A 112 15.88 -0.80 2.27
C GLY A 112 17.17 -1.45 1.73
N ILE A 113 17.93 -0.74 0.89
CA ILE A 113 19.25 -1.19 0.41
C ILE A 113 20.21 -1.36 1.59
N TYR A 114 20.27 -0.38 2.49
CA TYR A 114 21.10 -0.48 3.69
C TYR A 114 20.76 -1.72 4.51
N LEU A 115 19.47 -1.94 4.79
CA LEU A 115 18.99 -3.06 5.61
C LEU A 115 19.28 -4.42 5.00
N SER A 116 19.16 -4.56 3.68
CA SER A 116 19.36 -5.84 2.98
C SER A 116 20.82 -6.18 2.71
N GLU A 117 21.65 -5.17 2.36
CA GLU A 117 22.99 -5.41 1.80
C GLU A 117 24.14 -5.03 2.76
N PHE A 118 24.00 -3.93 3.51
CA PHE A 118 25.08 -3.38 4.31
C PHE A 118 24.87 -3.54 5.82
N GLY A 119 23.62 -3.56 6.27
CA GLY A 119 23.27 -3.52 7.69
C GLY A 119 23.06 -4.88 8.35
N ARG A 120 23.32 -6.01 7.67
CA ARG A 120 23.00 -7.34 8.20
C ARG A 120 23.69 -7.60 9.54
N GLY A 121 22.89 -7.91 10.57
CA GLY A 121 23.40 -8.22 11.92
C GLY A 121 23.89 -7.02 12.74
N THR A 122 23.77 -5.80 12.24
CA THR A 122 24.18 -4.60 12.98
C THR A 122 23.09 -4.09 13.93
N LYS A 123 23.48 -3.48 15.06
CA LYS A 123 22.54 -2.84 15.99
C LYS A 123 21.75 -1.71 15.31
N LEU A 124 22.38 -1.00 14.39
CA LEU A 124 21.75 0.10 13.64
C LEU A 124 20.61 -0.44 12.73
N SER A 125 20.83 -1.56 12.03
CA SER A 125 19.77 -2.12 11.18
C SER A 125 18.56 -2.57 12.01
N ASN A 126 18.79 -3.13 13.20
CA ASN A 126 17.71 -3.50 14.10
C ASN A 126 16.93 -2.27 14.58
N LEU A 127 17.64 -1.17 14.88
CA LEU A 127 17.00 0.10 15.25
C LEU A 127 16.18 0.67 14.09
N VAL A 128 16.72 0.68 12.85
CA VAL A 128 16.01 1.17 11.66
C VAL A 128 14.76 0.34 11.38
N ARG A 129 14.86 -1.01 11.45
CA ARG A 129 13.68 -1.89 11.30
C ARG A 129 12.65 -1.62 12.37
N PHE A 130 13.06 -1.55 13.64
CA PHE A 130 12.17 -1.24 14.75
C PHE A 130 11.46 0.11 14.55
N THR A 131 12.20 1.14 14.14
CA THR A 131 11.62 2.47 13.86
C THR A 131 10.62 2.41 12.71
N ALA A 132 10.94 1.68 11.62
CA ALA A 132 10.01 1.51 10.50
C ALA A 132 8.74 0.76 10.91
N ASP A 133 8.85 -0.28 11.73
CA ASP A 133 7.71 -1.04 12.24
C ASP A 133 6.83 -0.19 13.18
N VAL A 134 7.43 0.61 14.06
CA VAL A 134 6.73 1.57 14.91
C VAL A 134 6.01 2.62 14.06
N LEU A 135 6.67 3.24 13.10
CA LEU A 135 6.07 4.26 12.22
C LEU A 135 4.89 3.71 11.41
N ASN A 136 4.97 2.45 10.94
CA ASN A 136 3.84 1.80 10.27
C ASN A 136 2.63 1.55 11.20
N GLY A 137 2.86 1.42 12.51
CA GLY A 137 1.83 1.22 13.52
C GLY A 137 1.25 2.51 14.09
N VAL A 138 1.90 3.66 13.90
CA VAL A 138 1.41 4.95 14.41
C VAL A 138 0.17 5.39 13.64
N PRO A 139 -0.92 5.81 14.32
CA PRO A 139 -2.07 6.41 13.66
C PRO A 139 -1.68 7.64 12.83
N SER A 140 -2.19 7.74 11.59
CA SER A 140 -1.82 8.82 10.67
C SER A 140 -2.07 10.23 11.20
N ILE A 141 -3.10 10.39 12.05
CA ILE A 141 -3.39 11.66 12.72
C ILE A 141 -2.23 12.13 13.62
N VAL A 142 -1.57 11.19 14.32
CA VAL A 142 -0.42 11.50 15.19
C VAL A 142 0.77 11.99 14.35
N MET A 143 0.96 11.42 13.15
CA MET A 143 1.98 11.89 12.21
C MET A 143 1.68 13.30 11.74
N GLY A 144 0.40 13.63 11.50
CA GLY A 144 -0.03 15.00 11.18
C GLY A 144 0.26 15.98 12.30
N ILE A 145 -0.06 15.63 13.55
CA ILE A 145 0.21 16.47 14.73
C ILE A 145 1.72 16.66 14.93
N ALA A 146 2.53 15.61 14.73
CA ALA A 146 3.97 15.70 14.81
C ALA A 146 4.54 16.66 13.74
N ALA A 147 4.10 16.54 12.49
CA ALA A 147 4.50 17.44 11.42
C ALA A 147 4.01 18.88 11.66
N TYR A 148 2.81 19.06 12.22
CA TYR A 148 2.32 20.37 12.67
C TYR A 148 3.28 21.00 13.68
N SER A 149 3.63 20.25 14.73
CA SER A 149 4.49 20.77 15.80
C SER A 149 5.89 21.12 15.33
N LEU A 150 6.42 20.37 14.35
CA LEU A 150 7.78 20.56 13.83
C LEU A 150 7.88 21.63 12.75
N ILE A 151 6.84 21.83 11.93
CA ILE A 151 6.89 22.69 10.75
C ILE A 151 5.88 23.84 10.86
N VAL A 152 4.58 23.52 10.99
CA VAL A 152 3.52 24.52 10.94
C VAL A 152 3.58 25.47 12.14
N ALA A 153 3.78 24.95 13.34
CA ALA A 153 3.79 25.77 14.55
C ALA A 153 4.94 26.78 14.59
N PRO A 154 6.20 26.45 14.21
CA PRO A 154 7.29 27.41 14.09
C PRO A 154 7.08 28.44 12.97
N GLU A 155 6.59 27.99 11.81
CA GLU A 155 6.33 28.85 10.64
C GLU A 155 5.05 29.69 10.77
N LYS A 156 4.16 29.33 11.72
CA LYS A 156 2.86 29.94 11.97
C LYS A 156 1.94 29.95 10.72
N THR A 157 2.17 29.04 9.79
CA THR A 157 1.39 28.90 8.57
C THR A 157 1.28 27.44 8.15
N PHE A 158 0.09 27.07 7.66
CA PHE A 158 -0.12 25.80 6.98
C PHE A 158 0.50 25.88 5.59
N SER A 159 1.01 24.75 5.10
CA SER A 159 1.69 24.75 3.81
C SER A 159 1.65 23.39 3.10
N ALA A 160 1.73 23.43 1.76
CA ALA A 160 1.91 22.25 0.94
C ALA A 160 3.19 21.48 1.32
N PHE A 161 4.24 22.21 1.71
CA PHE A 161 5.49 21.60 2.15
C PHE A 161 5.30 20.77 3.42
N ALA A 162 4.64 21.31 4.44
CA ALA A 162 4.35 20.57 5.67
C ALA A 162 3.50 19.32 5.40
N GLY A 163 2.48 19.43 4.53
CA GLY A 163 1.67 18.29 4.08
C GLY A 163 2.49 17.24 3.34
N GLY A 164 3.32 17.65 2.39
CA GLY A 164 4.23 16.77 1.65
C GLY A 164 5.22 16.04 2.54
N VAL A 165 5.80 16.71 3.55
CA VAL A 165 6.70 16.11 4.55
C VAL A 165 5.95 15.09 5.39
N ALA A 166 4.76 15.41 5.90
CA ALA A 166 3.97 14.48 6.70
C ALA A 166 3.67 13.19 5.92
N LEU A 167 3.21 13.31 4.69
CA LEU A 167 2.95 12.18 3.80
C LEU A 167 4.23 11.42 3.41
N GLY A 168 5.34 12.14 3.16
CA GLY A 168 6.63 11.56 2.83
C GLY A 168 7.19 10.69 3.94
N ILE A 169 7.12 11.16 5.19
CA ILE A 169 7.54 10.38 6.37
C ILE A 169 6.73 9.08 6.48
N MET A 170 5.44 9.12 6.18
CA MET A 170 4.57 7.93 6.17
C MET A 170 4.91 6.95 5.03
N MET A 171 5.46 7.43 3.91
CA MET A 171 5.90 6.57 2.81
C MET A 171 7.19 5.80 3.13
N ILE A 172 8.13 6.43 3.83
CA ILE A 172 9.48 5.88 4.08
C ILE A 172 9.45 4.44 4.62
N PRO A 173 8.74 4.11 5.71
CA PRO A 173 8.78 2.77 6.29
C PRO A 173 8.21 1.70 5.34
N THR A 174 7.15 2.01 4.62
CA THR A 174 6.55 1.08 3.64
C THR A 174 7.50 0.81 2.48
N VAL A 175 8.10 1.86 1.91
CA VAL A 175 9.07 1.72 0.81
C VAL A 175 10.34 1.00 1.29
N ALA A 176 10.84 1.30 2.50
CA ALA A 176 12.04 0.67 3.05
C ALA A 176 11.84 -0.84 3.24
N ARG A 177 10.72 -1.25 3.84
CA ARG A 177 10.42 -2.66 4.07
C ARG A 177 10.22 -3.44 2.77
N THR A 178 9.43 -2.91 1.85
CA THR A 178 9.22 -3.59 0.55
C THR A 178 10.51 -3.66 -0.27
N THR A 179 11.35 -2.63 -0.23
CA THR A 179 12.66 -2.65 -0.89
C THR A 179 13.57 -3.69 -0.26
N GLU A 180 13.66 -3.76 1.07
CA GLU A 180 14.43 -4.77 1.79
C GLU A 180 13.99 -6.19 1.39
N GLU A 181 12.68 -6.48 1.44
CA GLU A 181 12.12 -7.77 1.09
C GLU A 181 12.42 -8.17 -0.36
N MET A 182 12.23 -7.25 -1.31
CA MET A 182 12.51 -7.52 -2.72
C MET A 182 13.99 -7.78 -2.99
N LEU A 183 14.89 -7.06 -2.33
CA LEU A 183 16.33 -7.30 -2.45
C LEU A 183 16.74 -8.63 -1.83
N LEU A 184 16.14 -9.03 -0.71
CA LEU A 184 16.41 -10.33 -0.08
C LEU A 184 15.95 -11.52 -0.93
N MET A 185 14.98 -11.34 -1.83
CA MET A 185 14.54 -12.38 -2.77
C MET A 185 15.53 -12.66 -3.91
N VAL A 186 16.49 -11.76 -4.15
CA VAL A 186 17.53 -11.98 -5.20
C VAL A 186 18.48 -13.07 -4.74
N PRO A 187 18.68 -14.16 -5.54
CA PRO A 187 19.54 -15.28 -5.18
C PRO A 187 20.99 -14.87 -4.86
N HIS A 188 21.56 -15.48 -3.84
CA HIS A 188 22.95 -15.22 -3.45
C HIS A 188 23.96 -15.54 -4.58
N SER A 189 23.68 -16.54 -5.41
CA SER A 189 24.53 -16.93 -6.55
C SER A 189 24.78 -15.79 -7.54
N ILE A 190 23.81 -14.89 -7.73
CA ILE A 190 23.96 -13.70 -8.61
C ILE A 190 24.97 -12.73 -7.98
N ARG A 191 24.91 -12.52 -6.67
CA ARG A 191 25.84 -11.66 -5.94
C ARG A 191 27.25 -12.22 -5.94
N GLU A 192 27.38 -13.52 -5.67
CA GLU A 192 28.67 -14.24 -5.67
C GLU A 192 29.32 -14.22 -7.05
N ALA A 193 28.55 -14.45 -8.11
CA ALA A 193 29.05 -14.38 -9.48
C ALA A 193 29.60 -12.98 -9.82
N ALA A 194 28.90 -11.90 -9.40
CA ALA A 194 29.37 -10.53 -9.61
C ALA A 194 30.68 -10.24 -8.87
N LEU A 195 30.79 -10.69 -7.61
CA LEU A 195 32.01 -10.55 -6.80
C LEU A 195 33.15 -11.38 -7.37
N GLY A 196 32.89 -12.61 -7.86
CA GLY A 196 33.87 -13.46 -8.53
C GLY A 196 34.45 -12.87 -9.81
N LEU A 197 33.71 -11.99 -10.49
CA LEU A 197 34.15 -11.20 -11.63
C LEU A 197 34.90 -9.91 -11.22
N GLY A 198 35.17 -9.71 -9.93
CA GLY A 198 35.90 -8.54 -9.43
C GLY A 198 35.06 -7.26 -9.34
N VAL A 199 33.73 -7.33 -9.48
CA VAL A 199 32.86 -6.15 -9.33
C VAL A 199 32.81 -5.74 -7.86
N PRO A 200 33.13 -4.45 -7.51
CA PRO A 200 33.06 -4.01 -6.12
C PRO A 200 31.62 -4.09 -5.57
N ASN A 201 31.50 -4.37 -4.29
CA ASN A 201 30.20 -4.67 -3.63
C ASN A 201 29.12 -3.61 -3.90
N TRP A 202 29.43 -2.32 -3.73
CA TRP A 202 28.47 -1.23 -3.95
C TRP A 202 27.94 -1.20 -5.40
N ARG A 203 28.82 -1.51 -6.39
CA ARG A 203 28.43 -1.54 -7.80
C ARG A 203 27.61 -2.79 -8.11
N SER A 204 27.91 -3.94 -7.51
CA SER A 204 27.10 -5.16 -7.58
C SER A 204 25.69 -4.91 -7.06
N VAL A 205 25.56 -4.23 -5.91
CA VAL A 205 24.27 -3.87 -5.32
C VAL A 205 23.45 -2.97 -6.24
N LEU A 206 24.02 -1.86 -6.73
CA LEU A 206 23.26 -0.88 -7.52
C LEU A 206 22.99 -1.33 -8.95
N SER A 207 23.95 -2.04 -9.58
CA SER A 207 23.85 -2.36 -11.01
C SER A 207 23.28 -3.75 -11.29
N ILE A 208 23.30 -4.66 -10.32
CA ILE A 208 22.85 -6.04 -10.50
C ILE A 208 21.70 -6.34 -9.57
N THR A 209 21.91 -6.31 -8.23
CA THR A 209 20.91 -6.70 -7.25
C THR A 209 19.67 -5.82 -7.33
N LEU A 210 19.86 -4.50 -7.28
CA LEU A 210 18.75 -3.55 -7.36
C LEU A 210 18.02 -3.62 -8.70
N LYS A 211 18.75 -3.76 -9.83
CA LYS A 211 18.13 -3.91 -11.15
C LYS A 211 17.30 -5.19 -11.24
N THR A 212 17.76 -6.29 -10.66
CA THR A 212 17.02 -7.54 -10.62
C THR A 212 15.75 -7.42 -9.77
N ALA A 213 15.83 -6.73 -8.63
CA ALA A 213 14.70 -6.50 -7.72
C ALA A 213 13.75 -5.35 -8.17
N LEU A 214 14.15 -4.55 -9.15
CA LEU A 214 13.51 -3.29 -9.51
C LEU A 214 11.99 -3.41 -9.76
N PRO A 215 11.47 -4.42 -10.47
CA PRO A 215 10.02 -4.57 -10.67
C PRO A 215 9.25 -4.70 -9.34
N GLY A 216 9.81 -5.43 -8.38
CA GLY A 216 9.25 -5.60 -7.04
C GLY A 216 9.33 -4.31 -6.22
N VAL A 217 10.47 -3.63 -6.25
CA VAL A 217 10.69 -2.35 -5.57
C VAL A 217 9.70 -1.29 -6.08
N ILE A 218 9.51 -1.18 -7.40
CA ILE A 218 8.54 -0.25 -7.98
C ILE A 218 7.11 -0.60 -7.54
N THR A 219 6.76 -1.88 -7.51
CA THR A 219 5.45 -2.31 -7.01
C THR A 219 5.24 -1.89 -5.55
N GLY A 220 6.27 -2.03 -4.69
CA GLY A 220 6.25 -1.55 -3.32
C GLY A 220 6.09 -0.02 -3.20
N CYS A 221 6.82 0.74 -4.03
CA CYS A 221 6.67 2.19 -4.10
C CYS A 221 5.25 2.60 -4.52
N MET A 222 4.64 1.88 -5.49
CA MET A 222 3.28 2.16 -5.92
C MET A 222 2.25 1.83 -4.83
N LEU A 223 2.47 0.79 -4.05
CA LEU A 223 1.62 0.47 -2.90
C LEU A 223 1.69 1.59 -1.84
N ALA A 224 2.88 2.08 -1.53
CA ALA A 224 3.07 3.20 -0.61
C ALA A 224 2.42 4.49 -1.15
N PHE A 225 2.58 4.78 -2.44
CA PHE A 225 1.94 5.91 -3.13
C PHE A 225 0.41 5.82 -3.05
N ALA A 226 -0.17 4.68 -3.40
CA ALA A 226 -1.62 4.48 -3.38
C ALA A 226 -2.20 4.64 -1.96
N ARG A 227 -1.49 4.15 -0.94
CA ARG A 227 -1.87 4.33 0.45
C ARG A 227 -1.89 5.81 0.84
N VAL A 228 -0.81 6.53 0.58
CA VAL A 228 -0.64 7.93 0.97
C VAL A 228 -1.57 8.86 0.18
N ALA A 229 -1.93 8.51 -1.06
CA ALA A 229 -2.85 9.28 -1.89
C ALA A 229 -4.27 9.42 -1.31
N GLY A 230 -4.69 8.48 -0.46
CA GLY A 230 -5.98 8.52 0.24
C GLY A 230 -5.92 9.10 1.66
N GLU A 231 -4.77 9.53 2.14
CA GLU A 231 -4.63 10.01 3.52
C GLU A 231 -5.24 11.40 3.70
N THR A 232 -6.11 11.52 4.70
CA THR A 232 -6.83 12.77 5.03
C THR A 232 -6.32 13.37 6.35
N ALA A 233 -6.18 12.55 7.38
CA ALA A 233 -5.94 13.00 8.75
C ALA A 233 -4.66 13.85 8.91
N PRO A 234 -3.50 13.49 8.36
CA PRO A 234 -2.31 14.32 8.50
C PRO A 234 -2.44 15.67 7.79
N LEU A 235 -3.20 15.73 6.69
CA LEU A 235 -3.38 16.96 5.91
C LEU A 235 -4.26 17.99 6.61
N LEU A 236 -5.18 17.58 7.47
CA LEU A 236 -5.97 18.47 8.33
C LEU A 236 -5.09 19.37 9.21
N PHE A 237 -3.93 18.86 9.64
CA PHE A 237 -3.02 19.59 10.53
C PHE A 237 -1.85 20.26 9.81
N THR A 238 -1.67 20.02 8.51
CA THR A 238 -0.47 20.48 7.79
C THR A 238 -0.79 21.31 6.55
N ALA A 239 -1.67 20.84 5.68
CA ALA A 239 -2.06 21.51 4.44
C ALA A 239 -3.30 22.42 4.62
N PHE A 240 -4.24 22.03 5.49
CA PHE A 240 -5.43 22.73 5.96
C PHE A 240 -6.49 23.08 4.89
N GLY A 241 -6.19 22.94 3.61
CA GLY A 241 -7.11 23.24 2.51
C GLY A 241 -7.04 24.67 1.98
N ASN A 242 -7.37 24.83 0.69
CA ASN A 242 -7.43 26.10 -0.01
C ASN A 242 -8.49 26.03 -1.13
N PRO A 243 -9.51 26.88 -1.14
CA PRO A 243 -10.54 26.86 -2.19
C PRO A 243 -10.01 27.31 -3.56
N PHE A 244 -8.87 27.97 -3.62
CA PHE A 244 -8.25 28.42 -4.87
C PHE A 244 -7.18 27.44 -5.36
N VAL A 245 -6.96 27.39 -6.66
CA VAL A 245 -5.86 26.62 -7.23
C VAL A 245 -4.53 27.27 -6.83
N SER A 246 -3.70 26.53 -6.12
CA SER A 246 -2.37 26.96 -5.72
C SER A 246 -1.36 25.82 -5.97
N THR A 247 -0.16 26.19 -6.40
CA THR A 247 1.01 25.30 -6.49
C THR A 247 2.15 25.78 -5.59
N ALA A 248 1.90 26.83 -4.80
CA ALA A 248 2.88 27.39 -3.89
C ALA A 248 3.13 26.45 -2.71
N LEU A 249 4.41 26.16 -2.47
CA LEU A 249 4.79 25.17 -1.45
C LEU A 249 4.69 25.73 -0.02
N ASN A 250 4.75 27.02 0.14
CA ASN A 250 4.71 27.74 1.41
C ASN A 250 3.32 28.26 1.82
N GLN A 251 2.28 27.83 1.14
CA GLN A 251 0.89 28.23 1.38
C GLN A 251 -0.01 27.00 1.60
N PRO A 252 -1.16 27.18 2.25
CA PRO A 252 -2.19 26.15 2.35
C PRO A 252 -2.58 25.63 0.96
N ILE A 253 -2.79 24.33 0.87
CA ILE A 253 -3.18 23.66 -0.37
C ILE A 253 -4.29 22.66 -0.10
N GLU A 254 -5.20 22.52 -1.06
CA GLU A 254 -6.27 21.52 -0.97
C GLU A 254 -5.78 20.15 -1.38
N ALA A 255 -6.48 19.10 -0.92
CA ALA A 255 -6.27 17.73 -1.36
C ALA A 255 -7.62 17.04 -1.58
N LEU A 256 -7.71 16.16 -2.58
CA LEU A 256 -8.94 15.42 -2.86
C LEU A 256 -9.51 14.72 -1.62
N PRO A 257 -8.72 13.91 -0.86
CA PRO A 257 -9.26 13.25 0.33
C PRO A 257 -9.71 14.24 1.42
N LEU A 258 -9.05 15.40 1.53
CA LEU A 258 -9.42 16.44 2.48
C LEU A 258 -10.73 17.12 2.09
N GLN A 259 -10.88 17.53 0.83
CA GLN A 259 -12.10 18.17 0.34
C GLN A 259 -13.29 17.20 0.33
N ILE A 260 -13.08 15.94 -0.03
CA ILE A 260 -14.09 14.87 0.07
C ILE A 260 -14.58 14.74 1.50
N TYR A 261 -13.68 14.72 2.48
CA TYR A 261 -14.03 14.64 3.90
C TYR A 261 -14.89 15.83 4.36
N VAL A 262 -14.47 17.04 4.04
CA VAL A 262 -15.21 18.27 4.38
C VAL A 262 -16.60 18.27 3.75
N TYR A 263 -16.69 17.88 2.49
CA TYR A 263 -17.95 17.87 1.74
C TYR A 263 -18.91 16.76 2.20
N ALA A 264 -18.37 15.58 2.56
CA ALA A 264 -19.17 14.48 3.08
C ALA A 264 -19.81 14.79 4.44
N LEU A 265 -19.19 15.66 5.24
CA LEU A 265 -19.71 16.08 6.55
C LEU A 265 -20.61 17.33 6.49
N SER A 266 -20.74 17.93 5.33
CA SER A 266 -21.54 19.16 5.16
C SER A 266 -23.04 18.84 5.18
N PRO A 267 -23.90 19.81 5.48
CA PRO A 267 -25.35 19.63 5.40
C PRO A 267 -25.91 19.86 3.97
N TYR A 268 -25.08 20.05 2.95
CA TYR A 268 -25.48 20.47 1.61
C TYR A 268 -25.45 19.28 0.63
N ASP A 269 -26.58 18.99 -0.02
CA ASP A 269 -26.72 17.89 -0.97
C ASP A 269 -25.77 18.02 -2.18
N GLU A 270 -25.53 19.25 -2.66
CA GLU A 270 -24.60 19.53 -3.76
C GLU A 270 -23.16 19.14 -3.39
N TRP A 271 -22.74 19.41 -2.15
CA TRP A 271 -21.42 19.03 -1.67
C TRP A 271 -21.30 17.50 -1.52
N HIS A 272 -22.36 16.82 -1.09
CA HIS A 272 -22.38 15.34 -1.08
C HIS A 272 -22.23 14.78 -2.49
N ARG A 273 -22.88 15.38 -3.50
CA ARG A 273 -22.72 14.95 -4.90
C ARG A 273 -21.27 15.12 -5.39
N LEU A 274 -20.65 16.26 -5.08
CA LEU A 274 -19.25 16.52 -5.39
C LEU A 274 -18.32 15.57 -4.62
N ALA A 275 -18.63 15.23 -3.36
CA ALA A 275 -17.86 14.25 -2.58
C ALA A 275 -17.88 12.84 -3.22
N TRP A 276 -19.05 12.39 -3.74
CA TRP A 276 -19.13 11.13 -4.48
C TRP A 276 -18.32 11.16 -5.78
N ALA A 277 -18.43 12.25 -6.54
CA ALA A 277 -17.62 12.44 -7.76
C ALA A 277 -16.12 12.48 -7.44
N GLY A 278 -15.72 13.23 -6.42
CA GLY A 278 -14.33 13.34 -5.95
C GLY A 278 -13.76 12.01 -5.52
N SER A 279 -14.54 11.20 -4.80
CA SER A 279 -14.13 9.86 -4.37
C SER A 279 -13.90 8.92 -5.56
N LEU A 280 -14.77 8.96 -6.57
CA LEU A 280 -14.60 8.19 -7.79
C LEU A 280 -13.35 8.64 -8.57
N VAL A 281 -13.15 9.95 -8.73
CA VAL A 281 -12.00 10.52 -9.41
C VAL A 281 -10.70 10.18 -8.67
N LEU A 282 -10.67 10.23 -7.35
CA LEU A 282 -9.51 9.86 -6.55
C LEU A 282 -9.10 8.40 -6.82
N ILE A 283 -10.05 7.47 -6.77
CA ILE A 283 -9.76 6.05 -7.05
C ILE A 283 -9.26 5.88 -8.48
N VAL A 284 -9.92 6.49 -9.46
CA VAL A 284 -9.51 6.40 -10.87
C VAL A 284 -8.10 6.97 -11.07
N LEU A 285 -7.78 8.13 -10.48
CA LEU A 285 -6.44 8.73 -10.56
C LEU A 285 -5.37 7.81 -9.97
N ILE A 286 -5.63 7.21 -8.81
CA ILE A 286 -4.68 6.26 -8.19
C ILE A 286 -4.49 5.04 -9.07
N VAL A 287 -5.58 4.42 -9.55
CA VAL A 287 -5.51 3.23 -10.41
C VAL A 287 -4.76 3.53 -11.71
N VAL A 288 -5.07 4.66 -12.34
CA VAL A 288 -4.39 5.09 -13.58
C VAL A 288 -2.91 5.36 -13.32
N ALA A 289 -2.57 6.07 -12.25
CA ALA A 289 -1.17 6.35 -11.91
C ALA A 289 -0.37 5.05 -11.68
N VAL A 290 -0.92 4.12 -10.89
CA VAL A 290 -0.30 2.81 -10.64
C VAL A 290 -0.19 1.98 -11.93
N ALA A 291 -1.23 1.95 -12.75
CA ALA A 291 -1.24 1.22 -14.01
C ALA A 291 -0.21 1.78 -15.01
N LEU A 292 -0.10 3.11 -15.12
CA LEU A 292 0.87 3.77 -16.00
C LEU A 292 2.31 3.44 -15.60
N VAL A 293 2.64 3.57 -14.31
CA VAL A 293 3.98 3.25 -13.83
C VAL A 293 4.31 1.78 -14.06
N ARG A 294 3.37 0.87 -13.77
CA ARG A 294 3.54 -0.57 -14.02
C ARG A 294 3.74 -0.88 -15.51
N PHE A 295 2.97 -0.24 -16.40
CA PHE A 295 3.08 -0.43 -17.84
C PHE A 295 4.44 0.03 -18.38
N VAL A 296 4.92 1.21 -17.98
CA VAL A 296 6.23 1.74 -18.37
C VAL A 296 7.34 0.82 -17.86
N THR A 297 7.25 0.36 -16.62
CA THR A 297 8.28 -0.50 -16.01
C THR A 297 8.36 -1.87 -16.68
N THR A 298 7.22 -2.50 -16.96
CA THR A 298 7.21 -3.83 -17.60
C THR A 298 7.78 -3.77 -19.03
N ARG A 299 7.51 -2.71 -19.76
CA ARG A 299 8.09 -2.51 -21.10
C ARG A 299 9.59 -2.20 -21.09
N GLY A 300 10.05 -1.46 -20.07
CA GLY A 300 11.48 -1.16 -19.90
C GLY A 300 12.32 -2.39 -19.57
N VAL A 301 11.80 -3.29 -18.73
CA VAL A 301 12.48 -4.54 -18.37
C VAL A 301 12.56 -5.52 -19.55
N LEU A 302 11.51 -5.61 -20.37
CA LEU A 302 11.50 -6.46 -21.56
C LEU A 302 12.47 -6.00 -22.66
N LYS A 303 12.73 -4.68 -22.78
CA LYS A 303 13.69 -4.13 -23.74
C LYS A 303 15.15 -4.24 -23.29
N GLY A 304 15.41 -4.42 -22.00
CA GLY A 304 16.77 -4.60 -21.48
C GLY A 304 17.23 -6.07 -21.43
N ALA A 305 16.36 -7.01 -21.76
CA ALA A 305 16.64 -8.45 -21.79
C ALA A 305 16.84 -9.01 -23.23
N SER A 306 16.71 -8.17 -24.26
CA SER A 306 17.05 -8.45 -25.65
C SER A 306 18.35 -7.74 -26.02
#